data_d1ee00308c32e022603937bd00467e46
#
_entry.id   d1ee00308c32e022603937bd00467e46
#
_cell.length_a   1.000
_cell.length_b   1.000
_cell.length_c   1.000
_cell.angle_alpha   90.00
_cell.angle_beta   90.00
_cell.angle_gamma   90.00
#
_symmetry.space_group_name_H-M   'P 1'
#
loop_
_entity.id
_entity.type
_entity.pdbx_description
1 polymer ?
#
loop_
_entity_poly.entity_id
_entity_poly.type
_entity_poly.pdbx_seq_one_letter_code
_entity_poly.pdbx_strand_id
1 'polypeptide(L)'
;MACQIWRWGNESLHFLPEKALWRETDRVLMVADLHLGKAEVFQANGVPMPSYGDAGTLNPLLDLCHAWQPKLLILLGDLIHARLGLTEALRDVLRALPVLCGCEMVLIGGNHDRDSWLEGLPQQPSQSLGDLWLSHIPETPPDPNQLNVCGHLHPVASVQSRSDRLRLPCFAFDPKGPRLVIPAFGQLTGGHDCGERYQQWLVADDAIVPWLASFPNKRGRQTA
;
A
#
# COMPACT_ATOMS: atom_id res chain seq x y z
N MET A 1 7.14 4.20 -17.60
CA MET A 1 7.04 3.44 -16.35
C MET A 1 6.46 2.07 -16.65
N ALA A 2 7.09 1.00 -16.22
CA ALA A 2 6.64 -0.36 -16.51
C ALA A 2 5.59 -0.79 -15.48
N CYS A 3 4.32 -0.39 -15.70
CA CYS A 3 3.21 -0.85 -14.88
C CYS A 3 2.74 -2.25 -15.35
N GLN A 4 2.17 -3.03 -14.45
CA GLN A 4 1.52 -4.30 -14.76
C GLN A 4 0.01 -4.12 -14.71
N ILE A 5 -0.65 -4.34 -15.84
CA ILE A 5 -2.12 -4.33 -15.88
C ILE A 5 -2.64 -5.68 -15.39
N TRP A 6 -3.55 -5.63 -14.44
CA TRP A 6 -4.27 -6.78 -13.91
C TRP A 6 -5.78 -6.55 -14.00
N ARG A 7 -6.54 -7.60 -14.32
CA ARG A 7 -7.99 -7.51 -14.55
C ARG A 7 -8.75 -8.34 -13.55
N TRP A 8 -9.83 -7.74 -13.02
CA TRP A 8 -10.80 -8.40 -12.18
C TRP A 8 -12.21 -8.00 -12.64
N GLY A 9 -13.02 -8.96 -13.10
CA GLY A 9 -14.32 -8.64 -13.69
C GLY A 9 -14.18 -7.57 -14.80
N ASN A 10 -14.85 -6.45 -14.62
CA ASN A 10 -14.78 -5.31 -15.53
C ASN A 10 -13.70 -4.30 -15.14
N GLU A 11 -13.01 -4.50 -14.01
CA GLU A 11 -11.97 -3.60 -13.53
C GLU A 11 -10.65 -3.84 -14.25
N SER A 12 -10.01 -2.74 -14.63
CA SER A 12 -8.64 -2.71 -15.14
C SER A 12 -7.76 -1.93 -14.14
N LEU A 13 -6.94 -2.64 -13.42
CA LEU A 13 -6.10 -2.12 -12.36
C LEU A 13 -4.63 -2.18 -12.78
N HIS A 14 -3.90 -1.08 -12.58
CA HIS A 14 -2.49 -1.01 -12.91
C HIS A 14 -1.68 -1.02 -11.61
N PHE A 15 -0.84 -2.02 -11.45
CA PHE A 15 0.14 -2.10 -10.38
C PHE A 15 1.34 -1.23 -10.75
N LEU A 16 1.65 -0.25 -9.92
CA LEU A 16 2.72 0.71 -10.15
C LEU A 16 3.97 0.34 -9.33
N PRO A 17 5.17 0.51 -9.89
CA PRO A 17 6.42 0.27 -9.15
C PRO A 17 6.55 1.13 -7.89
N GLU A 18 5.90 2.27 -7.86
CA GLU A 18 5.82 3.17 -6.70
C GLU A 18 4.93 2.63 -5.58
N LYS A 19 4.54 1.35 -5.63
CA LYS A 19 3.67 0.71 -4.63
C LYS A 19 2.26 1.29 -4.56
N ALA A 20 1.75 1.75 -5.68
CA ALA A 20 0.43 2.32 -5.81
C ALA A 20 -0.43 1.53 -6.80
N LEU A 21 -1.73 1.60 -6.64
CA LEU A 21 -2.72 1.00 -7.52
C LEU A 21 -3.44 2.11 -8.29
N TRP A 22 -3.42 2.03 -9.63
CA TRP A 22 -4.12 2.96 -10.48
C TRP A 22 -5.33 2.31 -11.13
N ARG A 23 -6.47 2.97 -11.04
CA ARG A 23 -7.70 2.64 -11.76
C ARG A 23 -7.96 3.68 -12.85
N GLU A 24 -7.86 3.25 -14.10
CA GLU A 24 -7.87 4.16 -15.24
C GLU A 24 -9.26 4.76 -15.52
N THR A 25 -10.32 3.97 -15.36
CA THR A 25 -11.70 4.31 -15.73
C THR A 25 -12.14 5.68 -15.22
N ASP A 26 -11.79 6.02 -13.99
CA ASP A 26 -12.17 7.27 -13.33
C ASP A 26 -10.97 8.04 -12.76
N ARG A 27 -9.75 7.61 -13.12
CA ARG A 27 -8.48 8.23 -12.71
C ARG A 27 -8.34 8.27 -11.20
N VAL A 28 -8.51 7.11 -10.57
CA VAL A 28 -8.32 6.95 -9.12
C VAL A 28 -6.95 6.34 -8.83
N LEU A 29 -6.20 7.01 -7.98
CA LEU A 29 -4.94 6.53 -7.43
C LEU A 29 -5.19 6.02 -6.01
N MET A 30 -4.69 4.83 -5.67
CA MET A 30 -4.83 4.23 -4.36
C MET A 30 -3.46 3.89 -3.80
N VAL A 31 -3.20 4.28 -2.54
CA VAL A 31 -2.01 3.93 -1.77
C VAL A 31 -2.42 3.54 -0.35
N ALA A 32 -1.62 2.76 0.35
CA ALA A 32 -1.90 2.32 1.72
C ALA A 32 -0.69 2.50 2.64
N ASP A 33 -0.94 2.57 3.93
CA ASP A 33 0.09 2.38 4.96
C ASP A 33 1.29 3.35 4.81
N LEU A 34 1.01 4.66 4.78
CA LEU A 34 2.05 5.68 4.67
C LEU A 34 2.85 5.82 5.97
N HIS A 35 2.18 5.64 7.11
CA HIS A 35 2.75 5.72 8.46
C HIS A 35 3.61 6.96 8.70
N LEU A 36 3.11 8.14 8.32
CA LEU A 36 3.80 9.41 8.55
C LEU A 36 3.99 9.67 10.06
N GLY A 37 5.01 10.44 10.39
CA GLY A 37 5.40 10.73 11.79
C GLY A 37 6.07 9.57 12.50
N LYS A 38 6.46 8.51 11.79
CA LYS A 38 7.10 7.33 12.40
C LYS A 38 8.52 7.62 12.88
N ALA A 39 9.26 8.48 12.18
CA ALA A 39 10.60 8.90 12.59
C ALA A 39 10.58 9.62 13.94
N GLU A 40 9.61 10.50 14.15
CA GLU A 40 9.39 11.24 15.40
C GLU A 40 9.08 10.31 16.57
N VAL A 41 8.28 9.27 16.33
CA VAL A 41 7.99 8.25 17.34
C VAL A 41 9.25 7.47 17.73
N PHE A 42 10.09 7.10 16.77
CA PHE A 42 11.36 6.44 17.05
C PHE A 42 12.31 7.35 17.84
N GLN A 43 12.44 8.61 17.43
CA GLN A 43 13.27 9.61 18.13
C GLN A 43 12.82 9.81 19.59
N ALA A 44 11.50 9.93 19.80
CA ALA A 44 10.93 10.07 21.14
C ALA A 44 11.21 8.84 22.04
N ASN A 45 11.41 7.68 21.44
CA ASN A 45 11.80 6.44 22.14
C ASN A 45 13.32 6.20 22.16
N GLY A 46 14.12 7.22 21.86
CA GLY A 46 15.59 7.16 21.94
C GLY A 46 16.27 6.45 20.77
N VAL A 47 15.55 6.13 19.70
CA VAL A 47 16.12 5.53 18.48
C VAL A 47 16.51 6.67 17.53
N PRO A 48 17.80 6.82 17.18
CA PRO A 48 18.22 7.89 16.27
C PRO A 48 17.68 7.64 14.86
N MET A 49 16.81 8.53 14.39
CA MET A 49 16.24 8.53 13.03
C MET A 49 16.44 9.91 12.40
N PRO A 50 16.69 9.99 11.08
CA PRO A 50 16.73 11.29 10.38
C PRO A 50 15.39 12.02 10.50
N SER A 51 15.44 13.33 10.72
CA SER A 51 14.23 14.18 10.85
C SER A 51 13.43 14.36 9.55
N TYR A 52 13.89 13.77 8.44
CA TYR A 52 13.25 13.87 7.12
C TYR A 52 12.55 12.55 6.71
N GLY A 53 12.19 11.70 7.67
CA GLY A 53 11.59 10.38 7.39
C GLY A 53 10.32 10.48 6.54
N ASP A 54 9.50 11.50 6.76
CA ASP A 54 8.24 11.68 6.02
C ASP A 54 8.45 12.19 4.59
N ALA A 55 9.50 12.98 4.33
CA ALA A 55 9.82 13.48 2.99
C ALA A 55 10.05 12.32 2.00
N GLY A 56 10.67 11.23 2.46
CA GLY A 56 10.88 10.03 1.65
C GLY A 56 9.59 9.29 1.27
N THR A 57 8.47 9.58 1.93
CA THR A 57 7.15 9.04 1.60
C THR A 57 6.31 10.08 0.84
N LEU A 58 6.35 11.34 1.28
CA LEU A 58 5.53 12.41 0.71
C LEU A 58 6.00 12.83 -0.68
N ASN A 59 7.31 13.00 -0.91
CA ASN A 59 7.81 13.41 -2.22
C ASN A 59 7.45 12.40 -3.32
N PRO A 60 7.68 11.08 -3.16
CA PRO A 60 7.21 10.09 -4.13
C PRO A 60 5.69 10.13 -4.37
N LEU A 61 4.88 10.41 -3.33
CA LEU A 61 3.43 10.55 -3.49
C LEU A 61 3.07 11.76 -4.36
N LEU A 62 3.72 12.90 -4.12
CA LEU A 62 3.51 14.11 -4.92
C LEU A 62 3.96 13.90 -6.37
N ASP A 63 5.14 13.31 -6.57
CA ASP A 63 5.66 13.00 -7.90
C ASP A 63 4.71 12.07 -8.66
N LEU A 64 4.15 11.08 -7.97
CA LEU A 64 3.17 10.15 -8.54
C LEU A 64 1.87 10.86 -8.90
N CYS A 65 1.34 11.73 -8.03
CA CYS A 65 0.17 12.55 -8.33
C CYS A 65 0.41 13.49 -9.53
N HIS A 66 1.56 14.12 -9.61
CA HIS A 66 1.92 14.98 -10.74
C HIS A 66 2.05 14.19 -12.06
N ALA A 67 2.59 12.98 -12.01
CA ALA A 67 2.79 12.13 -13.19
C ALA A 67 1.46 11.54 -13.71
N TRP A 68 0.60 11.06 -12.83
CA TRP A 68 -0.64 10.37 -13.18
C TRP A 68 -1.86 11.28 -13.20
N GLN A 69 -1.79 12.43 -12.55
CA GLN A 69 -2.85 13.43 -12.46
C GLN A 69 -4.21 12.80 -12.08
N PRO A 70 -4.31 12.13 -10.93
CA PRO A 70 -5.56 11.53 -10.49
C PRO A 70 -6.65 12.58 -10.34
N LYS A 71 -7.91 12.18 -10.48
CA LYS A 71 -9.06 12.97 -10.01
C LYS A 71 -9.29 12.77 -8.53
N LEU A 72 -8.99 11.57 -8.05
CA LEU A 72 -9.19 11.15 -6.67
C LEU A 72 -8.00 10.34 -6.20
N LEU A 73 -7.42 10.72 -5.06
CA LEU A 73 -6.45 9.94 -4.32
C LEU A 73 -7.15 9.27 -3.13
N ILE A 74 -7.10 7.96 -3.06
CA ILE A 74 -7.63 7.19 -1.93
C ILE A 74 -6.47 6.66 -1.11
N LEU A 75 -6.46 7.02 0.17
CA LEU A 75 -5.54 6.51 1.17
C LEU A 75 -6.23 5.33 1.89
N LEU A 76 -5.72 4.12 1.70
CA LEU A 76 -6.29 2.91 2.30
C LEU A 76 -5.73 2.66 3.70
N GLY A 77 -5.91 3.66 4.57
CA GLY A 77 -5.60 3.62 5.98
C GLY A 77 -4.14 3.77 6.38
N ASP A 78 -3.95 3.88 7.69
CA ASP A 78 -2.66 4.05 8.35
C ASP A 78 -1.82 5.17 7.74
N LEU A 79 -2.49 6.33 7.54
CA LEU A 79 -1.83 7.55 7.09
C LEU A 79 -0.83 8.03 8.13
N ILE A 80 -1.19 8.01 9.40
CA ILE A 80 -0.36 8.44 10.53
C ILE A 80 0.04 7.22 11.36
N HIS A 81 1.31 7.15 11.75
CA HIS A 81 1.80 6.03 12.56
C HIS A 81 1.27 6.05 14.00
N ALA A 82 1.33 7.21 14.67
CA ALA A 82 0.82 7.41 16.02
C ALA A 82 0.65 8.91 16.30
N ARG A 83 -0.19 9.24 17.29
CA ARG A 83 -0.45 10.62 17.70
C ARG A 83 0.84 11.40 18.05
N LEU A 84 1.81 10.73 18.65
CA LEU A 84 3.09 11.35 19.03
C LEU A 84 3.87 11.85 17.79
N GLY A 85 3.76 11.18 16.66
CA GLY A 85 4.39 11.56 15.39
C GLY A 85 3.67 12.70 14.66
N LEU A 86 2.45 13.03 15.06
CA LEU A 86 1.63 14.06 14.42
C LEU A 86 2.03 15.46 14.93
N THR A 87 3.18 15.93 14.50
CA THR A 87 3.70 17.27 14.80
C THR A 87 2.87 18.36 14.12
N GLU A 88 3.00 19.63 14.56
CA GLU A 88 2.30 20.74 13.90
C GLU A 88 2.75 20.90 12.44
N ALA A 89 4.04 20.74 12.18
CA ALA A 89 4.56 20.77 10.80
C ALA A 89 3.93 19.69 9.92
N LEU A 90 3.74 18.45 10.43
CA LEU A 90 3.07 17.40 9.69
C LEU A 90 1.58 17.71 9.49
N ARG A 91 0.89 18.31 10.46
CA ARG A 91 -0.49 18.77 10.32
C ARG A 91 -0.64 19.79 9.18
N ASP A 92 0.29 20.75 9.11
CA ASP A 92 0.27 21.77 8.05
C ASP A 92 0.47 21.14 6.67
N VAL A 93 1.38 20.18 6.55
CA VAL A 93 1.57 19.41 5.30
C VAL A 93 0.32 18.64 4.93
N LEU A 94 -0.32 17.96 5.88
CA LEU A 94 -1.54 17.20 5.63
C LEU A 94 -2.72 18.08 5.20
N ARG A 95 -2.88 19.28 5.78
CA ARG A 95 -3.88 20.27 5.34
C ARG A 95 -3.63 20.74 3.90
N ALA A 96 -2.37 20.89 3.52
CA ALA A 96 -1.98 21.31 2.17
C ALA A 96 -1.99 20.18 1.15
N LEU A 97 -1.98 18.93 1.57
CA LEU A 97 -1.75 17.76 0.72
C LEU A 97 -2.73 17.65 -0.47
N PRO A 98 -4.06 17.90 -0.32
CA PRO A 98 -4.97 17.87 -1.47
C PRO A 98 -4.61 18.90 -2.55
N VAL A 99 -4.18 20.10 -2.15
CA VAL A 99 -3.74 21.15 -3.07
C VAL A 99 -2.41 20.77 -3.72
N LEU A 100 -1.47 20.23 -2.96
CA LEU A 100 -0.17 19.78 -3.45
C LEU A 100 -0.29 18.61 -4.42
N CYS A 101 -1.21 17.67 -4.18
CA CYS A 101 -1.50 16.56 -5.08
C CYS A 101 -2.36 16.99 -6.29
N GLY A 102 -3.03 18.14 -6.22
CA GLY A 102 -3.91 18.65 -7.28
C GLY A 102 -5.15 17.80 -7.53
N CYS A 103 -5.64 17.08 -6.52
CA CYS A 103 -6.81 16.19 -6.64
C CYS A 103 -7.63 16.10 -5.34
N GLU A 104 -8.83 15.57 -5.44
CA GLU A 104 -9.63 15.20 -4.27
C GLU A 104 -8.95 14.06 -3.51
N MET A 105 -9.16 14.03 -2.20
CA MET A 105 -8.59 12.99 -1.33
C MET A 105 -9.65 12.41 -0.41
N VAL A 106 -9.58 11.10 -0.22
CA VAL A 106 -10.40 10.35 0.74
C VAL A 106 -9.49 9.43 1.54
N LEU A 107 -9.66 9.42 2.87
CA LEU A 107 -9.01 8.48 3.76
C LEU A 107 -10.00 7.38 4.16
N ILE A 108 -9.69 6.13 3.85
CA ILE A 108 -10.31 4.97 4.48
C ILE A 108 -9.60 4.78 5.83
N GLY A 109 -10.32 4.85 6.94
CA GLY A 109 -9.71 4.84 8.27
C GLY A 109 -8.94 3.55 8.57
N GLY A 110 -7.69 3.70 8.98
CA GLY A 110 -6.83 2.62 9.47
C GLY A 110 -6.90 2.44 10.98
N ASN A 111 -6.33 1.35 11.48
CA ASN A 111 -6.29 1.10 12.93
C ASN A 111 -5.32 2.04 13.68
N HIS A 112 -4.38 2.66 12.99
CA HIS A 112 -3.52 3.72 13.50
C HIS A 112 -4.16 5.10 13.40
N ASP A 113 -5.08 5.32 12.48
CA ASP A 113 -5.78 6.59 12.31
C ASP A 113 -6.89 6.72 13.37
N ARG A 114 -6.95 7.87 14.02
CA ARG A 114 -8.00 8.18 14.99
C ARG A 114 -8.73 9.44 14.54
N ASP A 115 -10.03 9.42 14.53
CA ASP A 115 -10.89 10.49 13.98
C ASP A 115 -10.52 11.90 14.48
N SER A 116 -10.14 12.02 15.74
CA SER A 116 -9.78 13.30 16.36
C SER A 116 -8.42 13.87 15.93
N TRP A 117 -7.66 13.14 15.10
CA TRP A 117 -6.29 13.57 14.78
C TRP A 117 -6.15 14.30 13.45
N LEU A 118 -7.08 14.08 12.53
CA LEU A 118 -7.01 14.49 11.13
C LEU A 118 -8.15 15.45 10.79
N GLU A 119 -8.13 16.63 11.41
CA GLU A 119 -9.09 17.69 11.09
C GLU A 119 -8.97 18.09 9.61
N GLY A 120 -10.11 18.13 8.93
CA GLY A 120 -10.20 18.58 7.53
C GLY A 120 -9.92 17.53 6.45
N LEU A 121 -9.51 16.30 6.82
CA LEU A 121 -9.45 15.18 5.90
C LEU A 121 -10.65 14.23 6.14
N PRO A 122 -11.59 14.10 5.19
CA PRO A 122 -12.73 13.23 5.36
C PRO A 122 -12.28 11.78 5.51
N GLN A 123 -12.58 11.20 6.67
CA GLN A 123 -12.32 9.81 6.98
C GLN A 123 -13.61 9.01 6.80
N GLN A 124 -13.51 7.92 6.07
CA GLN A 124 -14.61 7.01 5.84
C GLN A 124 -14.27 5.60 6.34
N PRO A 125 -15.29 4.81 6.71
CA PRO A 125 -15.08 3.37 6.83
C PRO A 125 -14.82 2.78 5.43
N SER A 126 -14.91 1.48 5.30
CA SER A 126 -14.91 0.82 3.98
C SER A 126 -16.00 1.36 3.05
N GLN A 127 -15.71 1.40 1.74
CA GLN A 127 -16.64 1.90 0.71
C GLN A 127 -16.53 1.14 -0.60
N SER A 128 -17.61 1.14 -1.38
CA SER A 128 -17.63 0.61 -2.75
C SER A 128 -17.08 1.62 -3.76
N LEU A 129 -16.35 1.12 -4.75
CA LEU A 129 -15.91 1.85 -5.94
C LEU A 129 -16.01 0.92 -7.16
N GLY A 130 -17.12 0.95 -7.89
CA GLY A 130 -17.42 -0.03 -8.94
C GLY A 130 -17.45 -1.46 -8.39
N ASP A 131 -16.73 -2.38 -9.02
CA ASP A 131 -16.61 -3.77 -8.58
C ASP A 131 -15.56 -3.96 -7.44
N LEU A 132 -15.11 -2.86 -6.82
CA LEU A 132 -14.17 -2.89 -5.71
C LEU A 132 -14.85 -2.55 -4.38
N TRP A 133 -14.45 -3.25 -3.33
CA TRP A 133 -14.72 -2.92 -1.93
C TRP A 133 -13.42 -2.46 -1.27
N LEU A 134 -13.35 -1.18 -0.94
CA LEU A 134 -12.16 -0.57 -0.37
C LEU A 134 -12.22 -0.59 1.16
N SER A 135 -11.20 -1.13 1.79
CA SER A 135 -11.04 -1.15 3.24
C SER A 135 -9.58 -1.00 3.62
N HIS A 136 -9.26 -0.64 4.86
CA HIS A 136 -7.90 -0.75 5.35
C HIS A 136 -7.55 -2.19 5.73
N ILE A 137 -8.31 -2.76 6.65
CA ILE A 137 -8.15 -4.15 7.07
C ILE A 137 -8.86 -5.07 6.06
N PRO A 138 -8.32 -6.26 5.81
CA PRO A 138 -9.01 -7.26 5.00
C PRO A 138 -10.45 -7.53 5.46
N GLU A 139 -11.40 -7.31 4.56
CA GLU A 139 -12.83 -7.50 4.82
C GLU A 139 -13.49 -8.42 3.79
N THR A 140 -14.65 -8.94 4.14
CA THR A 140 -15.54 -9.59 3.15
C THR A 140 -16.45 -8.52 2.58
N PRO A 141 -16.42 -8.28 1.24
CA PRO A 141 -17.33 -7.34 0.62
C PRO A 141 -18.79 -7.68 0.88
N PRO A 142 -19.68 -6.68 1.01
CA PRO A 142 -21.13 -6.93 1.12
C PRO A 142 -21.72 -7.55 -0.15
N ASP A 143 -21.17 -7.22 -1.32
CA ASP A 143 -21.50 -7.90 -2.59
C ASP A 143 -20.40 -8.94 -2.89
N PRO A 144 -20.78 -10.24 -3.04
CA PRO A 144 -19.82 -11.31 -3.33
C PRO A 144 -19.09 -11.18 -4.67
N ASN A 145 -19.57 -10.32 -5.58
CA ASN A 145 -18.91 -10.06 -6.86
C ASN A 145 -17.83 -8.99 -6.74
N GLN A 146 -17.75 -8.27 -5.63
CA GLN A 146 -16.73 -7.26 -5.42
C GLN A 146 -15.39 -7.86 -4.99
N LEU A 147 -14.31 -7.23 -5.45
CA LEU A 147 -12.95 -7.48 -4.97
C LEU A 147 -12.67 -6.60 -3.76
N ASN A 148 -12.28 -7.19 -2.64
CA ASN A 148 -11.74 -6.39 -1.55
C ASN A 148 -10.33 -5.90 -1.91
N VAL A 149 -10.13 -4.58 -1.93
CA VAL A 149 -8.81 -3.95 -2.07
C VAL A 149 -8.45 -3.32 -0.74
N CYS A 150 -7.32 -3.72 -0.16
CA CYS A 150 -6.94 -3.27 1.19
C CYS A 150 -5.42 -3.12 1.36
N GLY A 151 -5.00 -2.50 2.48
CA GLY A 151 -3.62 -2.42 2.96
C GLY A 151 -3.37 -3.32 4.17
N HIS A 152 -2.84 -2.74 5.26
CA HIS A 152 -2.65 -3.30 6.60
C HIS A 152 -1.63 -4.45 6.70
N LEU A 153 -1.65 -5.41 5.81
CA LEU A 153 -0.79 -6.60 5.90
C LEU A 153 0.65 -6.35 5.42
N HIS A 154 0.91 -5.23 4.78
CA HIS A 154 2.23 -4.86 4.23
C HIS A 154 2.89 -6.04 3.51
N PRO A 155 2.30 -6.57 2.44
CA PRO A 155 2.75 -7.80 1.83
C PRO A 155 4.16 -7.69 1.26
N VAL A 156 4.98 -8.67 1.60
CA VAL A 156 6.30 -8.88 1.00
C VAL A 156 6.43 -10.32 0.53
N ALA A 157 7.23 -10.52 -0.51
CA ALA A 157 7.66 -11.84 -0.94
C ALA A 157 9.13 -12.07 -0.61
N SER A 158 9.46 -13.28 -0.20
CA SER A 158 10.84 -13.70 0.05
C SER A 158 11.40 -14.40 -1.17
N VAL A 159 12.39 -13.78 -1.81
CA VAL A 159 13.15 -14.36 -2.90
C VAL A 159 14.45 -14.92 -2.32
N GLN A 160 14.63 -16.22 -2.38
CA GLN A 160 15.78 -16.88 -1.78
C GLN A 160 16.65 -17.54 -2.84
N SER A 161 17.94 -17.25 -2.81
CA SER A 161 18.99 -17.96 -3.53
C SER A 161 19.73 -18.91 -2.58
N ARG A 162 20.82 -19.55 -3.04
CA ARG A 162 21.69 -20.37 -2.19
C ARG A 162 22.45 -19.57 -1.13
N SER A 163 22.75 -18.32 -1.40
CA SER A 163 23.63 -17.47 -0.60
C SER A 163 22.96 -16.21 -0.06
N ASP A 164 21.74 -15.90 -0.51
CA ASP A 164 21.09 -14.63 -0.17
C ASP A 164 19.57 -14.77 -0.06
N ARG A 165 18.97 -13.90 0.72
CA ARG A 165 17.52 -13.75 0.89
C ARG A 165 17.12 -12.30 0.75
N LEU A 166 16.36 -12.01 -0.29
CA LEU A 166 15.81 -10.70 -0.56
C LEU A 166 14.32 -10.69 -0.20
N ARG A 167 13.85 -9.63 0.44
CA ARG A 167 12.42 -9.38 0.70
C ARG A 167 11.99 -8.15 -0.06
N LEU A 168 11.05 -8.33 -0.98
CA LEU A 168 10.52 -7.27 -1.81
C LEU A 168 9.05 -7.01 -1.50
N PRO A 169 8.59 -5.75 -1.44
CA PRO A 169 7.17 -5.43 -1.40
C PRO A 169 6.46 -6.08 -2.58
N CYS A 170 5.22 -6.46 -2.42
CA CYS A 170 4.44 -7.06 -3.50
C CYS A 170 2.96 -6.69 -3.40
N PHE A 171 2.28 -6.67 -4.54
CA PHE A 171 0.84 -6.82 -4.60
C PHE A 171 0.51 -8.29 -4.38
N ALA A 172 -0.47 -8.58 -3.52
CA ALA A 172 -0.79 -9.95 -3.14
C ALA A 172 -2.28 -10.22 -3.29
N PHE A 173 -2.64 -11.14 -4.19
CA PHE A 173 -4.03 -11.53 -4.42
C PHE A 173 -4.34 -12.89 -3.80
N ASP A 174 -5.38 -12.94 -2.95
CA ASP A 174 -5.91 -14.17 -2.38
C ASP A 174 -7.12 -14.65 -3.20
N PRO A 175 -7.00 -15.73 -3.98
CA PRO A 175 -8.11 -16.21 -4.81
C PRO A 175 -9.24 -16.90 -4.02
N LYS A 176 -8.99 -17.31 -2.77
CA LYS A 176 -9.98 -18.02 -1.95
C LYS A 176 -11.01 -17.11 -1.32
N GLY A 177 -10.62 -15.86 -1.03
CA GLY A 177 -11.55 -14.83 -0.60
C GLY A 177 -11.19 -13.58 -1.36
N PRO A 178 -11.80 -13.30 -2.53
CA PRO A 178 -11.31 -12.36 -3.53
C PRO A 178 -10.81 -11.05 -2.90
N ARG A 179 -9.49 -10.94 -2.75
CA ARG A 179 -8.83 -9.86 -2.04
C ARG A 179 -7.50 -9.52 -2.67
N LEU A 180 -7.31 -8.26 -2.95
CA LEU A 180 -6.05 -7.68 -3.37
C LEU A 180 -5.48 -6.84 -2.23
N VAL A 181 -4.35 -7.25 -1.67
CA VAL A 181 -3.61 -6.47 -0.68
C VAL A 181 -2.54 -5.69 -1.41
N ILE A 182 -2.54 -4.36 -1.27
CA ILE A 182 -1.51 -3.52 -1.86
C ILE A 182 -0.33 -3.36 -0.89
N PRO A 183 0.90 -3.20 -1.41
CA PRO A 183 2.08 -3.02 -0.56
C PRO A 183 2.03 -1.69 0.19
N ALA A 184 2.65 -1.65 1.38
CA ALA A 184 2.79 -0.42 2.14
C ALA A 184 3.58 0.63 1.35
N PHE A 185 3.03 1.83 1.22
CA PHE A 185 3.65 2.93 0.50
C PHE A 185 4.81 3.55 1.27
N GLY A 186 4.66 3.67 2.59
CA GLY A 186 5.64 4.29 3.49
C GLY A 186 7.02 3.63 3.46
N GLN A 187 8.09 4.42 3.49
CA GLN A 187 9.46 3.92 3.45
C GLN A 187 9.87 3.19 4.74
N LEU A 188 9.36 3.62 5.88
CA LEU A 188 9.73 3.07 7.19
C LEU A 188 8.82 1.91 7.63
N THR A 189 8.05 1.33 6.72
CA THR A 189 7.17 0.20 7.03
C THR A 189 7.90 -1.12 6.88
N GLY A 190 7.74 -2.00 7.88
CA GLY A 190 8.12 -3.40 7.74
C GLY A 190 7.15 -4.13 6.82
N GLY A 191 7.46 -5.38 6.46
CA GLY A 191 6.58 -6.19 5.64
C GLY A 191 6.33 -7.57 6.24
N HIS A 192 5.18 -8.16 5.92
CA HIS A 192 4.82 -9.52 6.30
C HIS A 192 4.84 -10.43 5.08
N ASP A 193 5.51 -11.58 5.19
CA ASP A 193 5.54 -12.58 4.12
C ASP A 193 4.16 -13.25 4.03
N CYS A 194 3.44 -12.99 2.94
CA CYS A 194 2.09 -13.50 2.76
C CYS A 194 2.02 -14.96 2.32
N GLY A 195 3.17 -15.57 2.01
CA GLY A 195 3.29 -16.99 1.68
C GLY A 195 2.74 -17.38 0.31
N GLU A 196 2.84 -18.68 -0.01
CA GLU A 196 2.53 -19.24 -1.34
C GLU A 196 1.04 -19.29 -1.70
N ARG A 197 0.18 -19.01 -0.76
CA ARG A 197 -1.28 -19.03 -0.99
C ARG A 197 -1.71 -17.85 -1.86
N TYR A 198 -0.93 -16.74 -1.84
CA TYR A 198 -1.21 -15.54 -2.61
C TYR A 198 -0.53 -15.58 -3.98
N GLN A 199 -1.25 -15.14 -5.00
CA GLN A 199 -0.61 -14.72 -6.24
C GLN A 199 0.08 -13.38 -5.99
N GLN A 200 1.34 -13.26 -6.39
CA GLN A 200 2.16 -12.11 -5.99
C GLN A 200 2.77 -11.43 -7.21
N TRP A 201 2.88 -10.11 -7.14
CA TRP A 201 3.62 -9.28 -8.09
C TRP A 201 4.61 -8.44 -7.31
N LEU A 202 5.89 -8.74 -7.48
CA LEU A 202 6.97 -8.08 -6.78
C LEU A 202 7.15 -6.67 -7.30
N VAL A 203 7.41 -5.75 -6.38
CA VAL A 203 7.92 -4.41 -6.68
C VAL A 203 9.44 -4.49 -6.64
N ALA A 204 10.09 -4.42 -7.80
CA ALA A 204 11.53 -4.51 -7.97
C ALA A 204 12.02 -3.25 -8.68
N ASP A 205 12.52 -2.30 -7.91
CA ASP A 205 12.93 -0.96 -8.35
C ASP A 205 11.84 -0.27 -9.19
N ASP A 206 12.01 -0.19 -10.49
CA ASP A 206 11.10 0.47 -11.43
C ASP A 206 10.18 -0.51 -12.20
N ALA A 207 10.11 -1.77 -11.77
CA ALA A 207 9.39 -2.83 -12.45
C ALA A 207 8.43 -3.60 -11.52
N ILE A 208 7.34 -4.08 -12.10
CA ILE A 208 6.45 -5.07 -11.47
C ILE A 208 6.71 -6.44 -12.09
N VAL A 209 7.08 -7.40 -11.26
CA VAL A 209 7.45 -8.77 -11.69
C VAL A 209 6.45 -9.78 -11.15
N PRO A 210 5.67 -10.45 -12.01
CA PRO A 210 4.83 -11.57 -11.56
C PRO A 210 5.67 -12.64 -10.87
N TRP A 211 5.29 -12.98 -9.63
CA TRP A 211 5.99 -13.97 -8.84
C TRP A 211 5.14 -15.23 -8.71
N LEU A 212 5.54 -16.25 -9.42
CA LEU A 212 5.05 -17.59 -9.19
C LEU A 212 5.93 -18.16 -8.08
N ALA A 213 5.36 -18.42 -6.91
CA ALA A 213 6.07 -19.13 -5.86
C ALA A 213 6.67 -20.41 -6.48
N SER A 214 7.95 -20.35 -6.72
CA SER A 214 8.64 -21.34 -7.54
C SER A 214 8.76 -22.64 -6.78
N PHE A 215 8.30 -23.69 -7.41
CA PHE A 215 8.76 -25.06 -7.35
C PHE A 215 9.38 -25.49 -6.01
N PRO A 216 8.72 -26.36 -5.25
CA PRO A 216 9.42 -27.13 -4.25
C PRO A 216 10.50 -27.93 -5.00
N ASN A 217 11.74 -27.58 -4.75
CA ASN A 217 12.89 -28.36 -5.19
C ASN A 217 12.81 -29.70 -4.45
N LYS A 218 11.96 -30.61 -4.94
CA LYS A 218 11.93 -32.00 -4.54
C LYS A 218 13.24 -32.60 -5.00
N ARG A 219 14.29 -32.34 -4.26
CA ARG A 219 15.45 -33.26 -4.28
C ARG A 219 14.93 -34.57 -3.73
N GLY A 220 14.64 -35.49 -4.66
CA GLY A 220 14.49 -36.90 -4.32
C GLY A 220 15.64 -37.31 -3.46
N ARG A 221 15.35 -37.74 -2.24
CA ARG A 221 16.27 -38.65 -1.54
C ARG A 221 16.32 -39.94 -2.39
N GLN A 222 17.32 -40.05 -3.22
CA GLN A 222 17.77 -41.38 -3.63
C GLN A 222 18.33 -42.04 -2.37
N THR A 223 17.53 -42.91 -1.80
CA THR A 223 18.03 -43.92 -0.86
C THR A 223 18.78 -44.97 -1.69
N ALA A 224 20.06 -45.04 -1.46
CA ALA A 224 20.88 -46.22 -1.81
C ALA A 224 20.50 -47.38 -0.89
#